data_6a3d10749adef4e4f39ba30ba5b351ab
#
_entry.id   6a3d10749adef4e4f39ba30ba5b351ab
#
_cell.length_a   1.000
_cell.length_b   1.000
_cell.length_c   1.000
_cell.angle_alpha   90.00
_cell.angle_beta   90.00
_cell.angle_gamma   90.00
#
_symmetry.space_group_name_H-M   'P 1'
#
loop_
_entity.id
_entity.type
_entity.pdbx_description
1 polymer ?
#
loop_
_entity_poly.entity_id
_entity_poly.type
_entity_poly.pdbx_seq_one_letter_code
_entity_poly.pdbx_strand_id
1 'polypeptide(L)'
;MSISRICSIALLLFITITTAQAREYRYSDAHLHFVDFFQESDGTAKLIEAMDAGGIDHVMISGIPVAKKWHENEPKRPRYYAGDDAPVYWYSATDVIVAAAMNELDAEQRKRFHPFLSGFNPNDKNADAHIRRMLELDPGLWQGIGEVFTRHDDITALTEGDTPRANNEALARVYHLASEFDLPVMLHSNITSKRERNPLYLAELEEPLRNHPHTRFIWAHAGTSMELHRHQEKLDFLLPTVSRLLDDYPNLYIDLSWTMLRPYLLDASGKPRKAWLELVERHPTRFMLGSDVVGRFDNLAEGMQAFEPFLDALPEEVAHQVARDNFLAILPSQHQLQTR
;
A
#
# COMPACT_ATOMS: atom_id res chain seq x y z
N MET A 1 16.15 -44.11 73.80
CA MET A 1 16.82 -43.31 72.75
C MET A 1 16.03 -43.52 71.45
N SER A 2 15.25 -42.51 71.09
CA SER A 2 14.41 -42.58 69.86
C SER A 2 15.00 -41.63 68.85
N ILE A 3 15.38 -42.16 67.71
CA ILE A 3 15.95 -41.38 66.59
C ILE A 3 14.82 -41.08 65.62
N SER A 4 14.39 -39.81 65.62
CA SER A 4 13.42 -39.31 64.63
C SER A 4 14.09 -39.05 63.30
N ARG A 5 13.63 -39.72 62.23
CA ARG A 5 14.07 -39.47 60.86
C ARG A 5 13.17 -38.41 60.22
N ILE A 6 13.75 -37.28 59.97
CA ILE A 6 13.12 -36.19 59.20
C ILE A 6 13.31 -36.51 57.68
N CYS A 7 12.24 -36.85 56.99
CA CYS A 7 12.24 -36.96 55.52
C CYS A 7 12.04 -35.55 54.94
N SER A 8 13.08 -34.99 54.32
CA SER A 8 12.96 -33.74 53.51
C SER A 8 12.47 -34.14 52.12
N ILE A 9 11.27 -33.74 51.79
CA ILE A 9 10.71 -33.83 50.40
C ILE A 9 11.18 -32.59 49.66
N ALA A 10 12.11 -32.76 48.71
CA ALA A 10 12.50 -31.72 47.77
C ALA A 10 11.45 -31.62 46.67
N LEU A 11 10.68 -30.56 46.64
CA LEU A 11 9.72 -30.24 45.61
C LEU A 11 10.48 -29.62 44.43
N LEU A 12 10.73 -30.41 43.38
CA LEU A 12 11.27 -29.93 42.10
C LEU A 12 10.18 -29.19 41.32
N LEU A 13 10.22 -27.85 41.33
CA LEU A 13 9.42 -27.04 40.39
C LEU A 13 10.01 -27.16 39.00
N PHE A 14 9.34 -27.91 38.12
CA PHE A 14 9.60 -27.85 36.68
C PHE A 14 9.02 -26.55 36.13
N ILE A 15 9.86 -25.51 35.90
CA ILE A 15 9.51 -24.34 35.12
C ILE A 15 9.58 -24.79 33.66
N THR A 16 8.46 -25.08 33.06
CA THR A 16 8.35 -25.20 31.60
C THR A 16 8.49 -23.83 30.99
N ILE A 17 9.69 -23.51 30.53
CA ILE A 17 9.91 -22.36 29.65
C ILE A 17 9.28 -22.75 28.32
N THR A 18 8.05 -22.33 28.07
CA THR A 18 7.48 -22.30 26.72
C THR A 18 8.24 -21.20 25.96
N THR A 19 9.21 -21.57 25.17
CA THR A 19 9.75 -20.69 24.14
C THR A 19 8.58 -20.37 23.22
N ALA A 20 8.12 -19.12 23.22
CA ALA A 20 7.22 -18.65 22.19
C ALA A 20 7.96 -18.85 20.86
N GLN A 21 7.48 -19.76 20.03
CA GLN A 21 8.01 -19.93 18.69
C GLN A 21 7.65 -18.67 17.93
N ALA A 22 8.64 -18.00 17.31
CA ALA A 22 8.39 -16.86 16.44
C ALA A 22 7.38 -17.30 15.36
N ARG A 23 6.36 -16.51 15.13
CA ARG A 23 5.40 -16.75 14.05
C ARG A 23 6.12 -16.60 12.72
N GLU A 24 5.83 -17.48 11.79
CA GLU A 24 6.31 -17.39 10.42
C GLU A 24 5.21 -16.78 9.57
N TYR A 25 5.50 -15.62 8.95
CA TYR A 25 4.54 -14.94 8.09
C TYR A 25 4.84 -15.17 6.62
N ARG A 26 3.76 -15.27 5.85
CA ARG A 26 3.77 -15.10 4.39
C ARG A 26 3.06 -13.80 4.10
N TYR A 27 3.59 -13.02 3.16
CA TYR A 27 3.11 -11.68 2.90
C TYR A 27 2.44 -11.52 1.54
N SER A 28 1.48 -10.61 1.47
CA SER A 28 1.12 -9.90 0.26
C SER A 28 1.57 -8.46 0.40
N ASP A 29 2.39 -7.99 -0.54
CA ASP A 29 2.73 -6.58 -0.65
C ASP A 29 1.65 -5.88 -1.47
N ALA A 30 0.77 -5.13 -0.82
CA ALA A 30 -0.36 -4.47 -1.46
C ALA A 30 -0.01 -3.11 -2.08
N HIS A 31 1.27 -2.70 -2.05
CA HIS A 31 1.71 -1.42 -2.57
C HIS A 31 3.18 -1.45 -2.99
N LEU A 32 3.43 -1.62 -4.30
CA LEU A 32 4.76 -1.59 -4.87
C LEU A 32 4.76 -0.97 -6.28
N HIS A 33 5.71 -0.08 -6.54
CA HIS A 33 5.96 0.49 -7.86
C HIS A 33 7.10 -0.23 -8.56
N PHE A 34 6.83 -0.76 -9.75
CA PHE A 34 7.81 -1.50 -10.54
C PHE A 34 8.94 -0.63 -11.07
N VAL A 35 8.65 0.64 -11.31
CA VAL A 35 9.59 1.63 -11.86
C VAL A 35 9.78 2.79 -10.90
N ASP A 36 10.90 3.49 -11.01
CA ASP A 36 11.16 4.74 -10.33
C ASP A 36 10.64 5.97 -11.12
N PHE A 37 10.92 7.18 -10.63
CA PHE A 37 10.51 8.44 -11.26
C PHE A 37 11.23 8.76 -12.58
N PHE A 38 12.17 7.93 -13.03
CA PHE A 38 12.74 7.93 -14.38
C PHE A 38 12.20 6.80 -15.25
N GLN A 39 11.22 6.04 -14.73
CA GLN A 39 10.68 4.84 -15.38
C GLN A 39 11.73 3.72 -15.54
N GLU A 40 12.71 3.69 -14.63
CA GLU A 40 13.75 2.67 -14.54
C GLU A 40 13.41 1.66 -13.44
N SER A 41 13.83 0.40 -13.62
CA SER A 41 13.58 -0.71 -12.67
C SER A 41 14.80 -1.62 -12.55
N ASP A 42 14.96 -2.25 -11.38
CA ASP A 42 15.90 -3.37 -11.21
C ASP A 42 15.44 -4.65 -11.92
N GLY A 43 14.21 -4.67 -12.42
CA GLY A 43 13.64 -5.74 -13.24
C GLY A 43 12.96 -6.87 -12.45
N THR A 44 12.22 -7.70 -13.19
CA THR A 44 11.40 -8.79 -12.62
C THR A 44 12.22 -9.86 -11.89
N ALA A 45 13.41 -10.21 -12.39
CA ALA A 45 14.25 -11.21 -11.76
C ALA A 45 14.71 -10.77 -10.35
N LYS A 46 15.12 -9.50 -10.20
CA LYS A 46 15.52 -8.94 -8.91
C LYS A 46 14.34 -8.81 -7.96
N LEU A 47 13.17 -8.45 -8.48
CA LEU A 47 11.93 -8.38 -7.68
C LEU A 47 11.56 -9.76 -7.13
N ILE A 48 11.58 -10.81 -7.97
CA ILE A 48 11.28 -12.19 -7.54
C ILE A 48 12.29 -12.65 -6.47
N GLU A 49 13.58 -12.39 -6.67
CA GLU A 49 14.62 -12.70 -5.66
C GLU A 49 14.30 -12.03 -4.31
N ALA A 50 13.95 -10.75 -4.32
CA ALA A 50 13.60 -10.00 -3.12
C ALA A 50 12.29 -10.50 -2.47
N MET A 51 11.29 -10.86 -3.26
CA MET A 51 10.04 -11.47 -2.79
C MET A 51 10.32 -12.81 -2.09
N ASP A 52 11.14 -13.67 -2.70
CA ASP A 52 11.50 -14.99 -2.13
C ASP A 52 12.25 -14.82 -0.82
N ALA A 53 13.20 -13.90 -0.76
CA ALA A 53 13.97 -13.58 0.46
C ALA A 53 13.09 -13.03 1.59
N GLY A 54 12.03 -12.28 1.23
CA GLY A 54 11.10 -11.66 2.18
C GLY A 54 9.89 -12.50 2.56
N GLY A 55 9.73 -13.70 2.00
CA GLY A 55 8.51 -14.51 2.22
C GLY A 55 7.25 -13.88 1.60
N ILE A 56 7.40 -13.09 0.52
CA ILE A 56 6.31 -12.40 -0.15
C ILE A 56 5.75 -13.29 -1.24
N ASP A 57 4.52 -13.77 -1.05
CA ASP A 57 3.85 -14.64 -2.01
C ASP A 57 3.22 -13.87 -3.16
N HIS A 58 2.65 -12.70 -2.87
CA HIS A 58 1.89 -11.89 -3.80
C HIS A 58 2.30 -10.42 -3.71
N VAL A 59 2.25 -9.72 -4.83
CA VAL A 59 2.56 -8.29 -4.91
C VAL A 59 1.58 -7.56 -5.83
N MET A 60 0.97 -6.49 -5.32
CA MET A 60 0.41 -5.46 -6.18
C MET A 60 1.55 -4.75 -6.88
N ILE A 61 1.48 -4.60 -8.18
CA ILE A 61 2.51 -3.97 -8.97
C ILE A 61 1.90 -2.90 -9.88
N SER A 62 2.40 -1.67 -9.77
CA SER A 62 1.99 -0.57 -10.62
C SER A 62 3.21 0.15 -11.22
N GLY A 63 2.97 0.98 -12.20
CA GLY A 63 3.96 1.97 -12.62
C GLY A 63 3.95 3.20 -11.70
N ILE A 64 4.75 4.20 -12.07
CA ILE A 64 4.67 5.55 -11.51
C ILE A 64 3.99 6.45 -12.56
N PRO A 65 2.84 7.09 -12.24
CA PRO A 65 2.05 7.84 -13.23
C PRO A 65 2.72 9.15 -13.70
N VAL A 66 3.87 9.48 -13.16
CA VAL A 66 4.65 10.68 -13.53
C VAL A 66 6.11 10.31 -13.80
N ALA A 67 6.77 11.10 -14.65
CA ALA A 67 8.20 11.02 -14.88
C ALA A 67 8.88 12.35 -14.60
N LYS A 68 10.09 12.34 -14.04
CA LYS A 68 10.89 13.54 -13.82
C LYS A 68 11.38 14.13 -15.13
N LYS A 69 11.29 15.45 -15.24
CA LYS A 69 11.89 16.22 -16.35
C LYS A 69 13.40 16.32 -16.11
N TRP A 70 14.15 15.65 -16.96
CA TRP A 70 15.60 15.77 -16.95
C TRP A 70 16.17 15.51 -18.35
N HIS A 71 17.20 16.23 -18.69
CA HIS A 71 17.96 16.05 -19.90
C HIS A 71 19.45 15.96 -19.57
N GLU A 72 20.20 15.15 -20.28
CA GLU A 72 21.64 14.93 -20.03
C GLU A 72 22.50 16.18 -20.03
N ASN A 73 22.05 17.27 -20.68
CA ASN A 73 22.71 18.58 -20.67
C ASN A 73 22.44 19.41 -19.40
N GLU A 74 21.55 18.94 -18.50
CA GLU A 74 21.31 19.59 -17.23
C GLU A 74 22.48 19.33 -16.27
N PRO A 75 22.88 20.33 -15.46
CA PRO A 75 24.10 20.25 -14.65
C PRO A 75 24.06 19.16 -13.57
N LYS A 76 22.85 18.69 -13.22
CA LYS A 76 22.67 17.67 -12.20
C LYS A 76 21.42 16.82 -12.47
N ARG A 77 21.62 15.49 -12.54
CA ARG A 77 20.50 14.55 -12.56
C ARG A 77 19.74 14.58 -11.23
N PRO A 78 18.42 14.74 -11.23
CA PRO A 78 17.59 14.60 -10.03
C PRO A 78 17.74 13.19 -9.41
N ARG A 79 17.29 13.02 -8.16
CA ARG A 79 17.21 11.70 -7.53
C ARG A 79 16.21 10.82 -8.25
N TYR A 80 16.42 9.51 -8.21
CA TYR A 80 15.45 8.54 -8.78
C TYR A 80 14.11 8.54 -8.03
N TYR A 81 14.11 9.01 -6.78
CA TYR A 81 12.96 9.06 -5.86
C TYR A 81 12.43 10.49 -5.70
N ALA A 82 11.26 10.66 -5.08
CA ALA A 82 10.67 11.96 -4.75
C ALA A 82 11.53 12.82 -3.80
N GLY A 83 11.14 14.07 -3.56
CA GLY A 83 11.69 14.94 -2.52
C GLY A 83 12.95 15.72 -2.90
N ASP A 84 13.10 16.09 -4.18
CA ASP A 84 14.15 16.99 -4.67
C ASP A 84 13.62 18.17 -5.52
N ASP A 85 12.31 18.42 -5.47
CA ASP A 85 11.61 19.49 -6.18
C ASP A 85 11.80 19.49 -7.71
N ALA A 86 12.28 18.39 -8.31
CA ALA A 86 12.42 18.27 -9.75
C ALA A 86 11.03 18.25 -10.42
N PRO A 87 10.79 19.07 -11.44
CA PRO A 87 9.53 19.06 -12.17
C PRO A 87 9.20 17.68 -12.73
N VAL A 88 7.94 17.31 -12.70
CA VAL A 88 7.43 16.04 -13.24
C VAL A 88 6.33 16.28 -14.28
N TYR A 89 6.05 15.28 -15.10
CA TYR A 89 4.94 15.28 -16.05
C TYR A 89 4.22 13.94 -16.04
N TRP A 90 2.94 13.95 -16.38
CA TRP A 90 2.13 12.72 -16.47
C TRP A 90 2.64 11.81 -17.58
N TYR A 91 2.80 10.53 -17.27
CA TYR A 91 3.45 9.56 -18.14
C TYR A 91 2.64 8.26 -18.25
N SER A 92 1.82 8.16 -19.30
CA SER A 92 0.92 7.01 -19.49
C SER A 92 1.63 5.72 -19.92
N ALA A 93 2.83 5.80 -20.53
CA ALA A 93 3.55 4.62 -20.98
C ALA A 93 4.07 3.75 -19.83
N THR A 94 3.97 4.19 -18.59
CA THR A 94 4.33 3.39 -17.41
C THR A 94 3.58 2.07 -17.35
N ASP A 95 2.29 2.05 -17.73
CA ASP A 95 1.49 0.81 -17.78
C ASP A 95 1.99 -0.15 -18.86
N VAL A 96 2.48 0.37 -19.99
CA VAL A 96 3.09 -0.47 -21.04
C VAL A 96 4.37 -1.14 -20.53
N ILE A 97 5.17 -0.45 -19.71
CA ILE A 97 6.37 -1.01 -19.09
C ILE A 97 5.99 -2.15 -18.13
N VAL A 98 4.97 -1.94 -17.30
CA VAL A 98 4.46 -2.99 -16.38
C VAL A 98 3.92 -4.18 -17.18
N ALA A 99 3.10 -3.94 -18.20
CA ALA A 99 2.55 -5.01 -19.04
C ALA A 99 3.66 -5.82 -19.73
N ALA A 100 4.68 -5.16 -20.27
CA ALA A 100 5.83 -5.83 -20.89
C ALA A 100 6.57 -6.72 -19.88
N ALA A 101 6.83 -6.20 -18.67
CA ALA A 101 7.48 -6.95 -17.59
C ALA A 101 6.65 -8.20 -17.19
N MET A 102 5.33 -8.05 -17.10
CA MET A 102 4.45 -9.18 -16.79
C MET A 102 4.41 -10.24 -17.90
N ASN A 103 4.57 -9.84 -19.16
CA ASN A 103 4.60 -10.76 -20.30
C ASN A 103 5.90 -11.58 -20.40
N GLU A 104 6.97 -11.18 -19.72
CA GLU A 104 8.22 -11.95 -19.63
C GLU A 104 8.15 -13.09 -18.62
N LEU A 105 7.17 -13.08 -17.70
CA LEU A 105 7.02 -14.05 -16.63
C LEU A 105 6.38 -15.35 -17.12
N ASP A 106 6.85 -16.49 -16.59
CA ASP A 106 6.14 -17.76 -16.77
C ASP A 106 4.80 -17.79 -16.00
N ALA A 107 3.99 -18.81 -16.24
CA ALA A 107 2.65 -18.90 -15.69
C ALA A 107 2.60 -19.00 -14.16
N GLU A 108 3.60 -19.62 -13.52
CA GLU A 108 3.65 -19.75 -12.06
C GLU A 108 4.15 -18.45 -11.42
N GLN A 109 5.18 -17.83 -11.98
CA GLN A 109 5.65 -16.51 -11.55
C GLN A 109 4.52 -15.49 -11.65
N ARG A 110 3.78 -15.49 -12.79
CA ARG A 110 2.71 -14.54 -13.05
C ARG A 110 1.59 -14.53 -12.02
N LYS A 111 1.27 -15.68 -11.40
CA LYS A 111 0.25 -15.79 -10.35
C LYS A 111 0.57 -14.99 -9.09
N ARG A 112 1.82 -14.62 -8.91
CA ARG A 112 2.28 -13.83 -7.76
C ARG A 112 2.07 -12.33 -7.94
N PHE A 113 1.82 -11.87 -9.17
CA PHE A 113 1.75 -10.46 -9.54
C PHE A 113 0.31 -10.03 -9.81
N HIS A 114 -0.06 -8.88 -9.28
CA HIS A 114 -1.38 -8.27 -9.39
C HIS A 114 -1.25 -6.85 -9.97
N PRO A 115 -1.17 -6.70 -11.31
CA PRO A 115 -0.94 -5.41 -11.94
C PRO A 115 -2.11 -4.44 -11.79
N PHE A 116 -1.81 -3.20 -11.42
CA PHE A 116 -2.75 -2.08 -11.33
C PHE A 116 -2.40 -1.02 -12.37
N LEU A 117 -3.42 -0.45 -13.02
CA LEU A 117 -3.29 0.64 -13.99
C LEU A 117 -3.09 1.97 -13.28
N SER A 118 -1.98 2.64 -13.48
CA SER A 118 -1.67 3.94 -12.89
C SER A 118 -1.38 5.04 -13.91
N GLY A 119 -1.11 4.68 -15.16
CA GLY A 119 -0.55 5.52 -16.21
C GLY A 119 -1.52 6.55 -16.80
N PHE A 120 -2.14 7.39 -16.00
CA PHE A 120 -3.04 8.45 -16.48
C PHE A 120 -2.97 9.70 -15.62
N ASN A 121 -3.35 10.84 -16.21
CA ASN A 121 -3.54 12.08 -15.45
C ASN A 121 -4.91 12.05 -14.76
N PRO A 122 -4.97 12.14 -13.42
CA PRO A 122 -6.24 12.13 -12.69
C PRO A 122 -7.18 13.29 -13.00
N ASN A 123 -6.70 14.35 -13.63
CA ASN A 123 -7.51 15.48 -14.09
C ASN A 123 -8.03 15.32 -15.54
N ASP A 124 -7.57 14.29 -16.26
CA ASP A 124 -8.04 14.05 -17.63
C ASP A 124 -9.45 13.46 -17.63
N LYS A 125 -10.41 14.20 -18.19
CA LYS A 125 -11.81 13.78 -18.30
C LYS A 125 -12.03 12.55 -19.20
N ASN A 126 -10.99 12.11 -19.93
CA ASN A 126 -10.98 10.89 -20.74
C ASN A 126 -10.15 9.76 -20.12
N ALA A 127 -9.73 9.89 -18.85
CA ALA A 127 -8.96 8.86 -18.16
C ALA A 127 -9.69 7.50 -18.14
N ASP A 128 -11.01 7.50 -17.95
CA ASP A 128 -11.84 6.30 -18.00
C ASP A 128 -11.78 5.60 -19.38
N ALA A 129 -11.81 6.37 -20.48
CA ALA A 129 -11.67 5.82 -21.83
C ALA A 129 -10.26 5.27 -22.10
N HIS A 130 -9.21 5.89 -21.53
CA HIS A 130 -7.86 5.37 -21.59
C HIS A 130 -7.75 4.03 -20.85
N ILE A 131 -8.24 3.96 -19.60
CA ILE A 131 -8.23 2.75 -18.79
C ILE A 131 -8.99 1.63 -19.49
N ARG A 132 -10.19 1.91 -20.04
CA ARG A 132 -10.96 0.91 -20.81
C ARG A 132 -10.16 0.33 -21.97
N ARG A 133 -9.41 1.16 -22.74
CA ARG A 133 -8.55 0.68 -23.80
C ARG A 133 -7.41 -0.21 -23.30
N MET A 134 -6.82 0.11 -22.15
CA MET A 134 -5.79 -0.74 -21.55
C MET A 134 -6.34 -2.10 -21.11
N LEU A 135 -7.56 -2.13 -20.58
CA LEU A 135 -8.27 -3.37 -20.24
C LEU A 135 -8.60 -4.21 -21.49
N GLU A 136 -8.95 -3.57 -22.60
CA GLU A 136 -9.23 -4.22 -23.89
C GLU A 136 -7.97 -4.73 -24.60
N LEU A 137 -6.83 -4.03 -24.45
CA LEU A 137 -5.54 -4.41 -25.06
C LEU A 137 -4.94 -5.66 -24.40
N ASP A 138 -5.05 -5.76 -23.08
CA ASP A 138 -4.51 -6.87 -22.29
C ASP A 138 -5.59 -7.49 -21.40
N PRO A 139 -6.55 -8.24 -21.98
CA PRO A 139 -7.64 -8.83 -21.22
C PRO A 139 -7.16 -9.75 -20.12
N GLY A 140 -7.63 -9.54 -18.89
CA GLY A 140 -7.28 -10.36 -17.72
C GLY A 140 -5.92 -10.04 -17.10
N LEU A 141 -5.16 -9.08 -17.62
CA LEU A 141 -3.90 -8.64 -17.02
C LEU A 141 -4.15 -7.79 -15.78
N TRP A 142 -4.95 -6.74 -15.94
CA TRP A 142 -5.13 -5.69 -14.93
C TRP A 142 -6.13 -6.09 -13.86
N GLN A 143 -5.73 -5.96 -12.60
CA GLN A 143 -6.49 -6.41 -11.42
C GLN A 143 -6.92 -5.26 -10.51
N GLY A 144 -6.57 -4.02 -10.85
CA GLY A 144 -6.95 -2.82 -10.12
C GLY A 144 -6.54 -1.55 -10.86
N ILE A 145 -6.85 -0.41 -10.27
CA ILE A 145 -6.48 0.93 -10.75
C ILE A 145 -5.71 1.64 -9.64
N GLY A 146 -4.56 2.20 -9.96
CA GLY A 146 -3.72 2.95 -9.01
C GLY A 146 -2.25 2.45 -8.97
N GLU A 147 -1.43 3.09 -8.20
CA GLU A 147 -1.76 4.20 -7.30
C GLU A 147 -2.16 5.46 -8.08
N VAL A 148 -3.31 6.02 -7.76
CA VAL A 148 -3.78 7.27 -8.35
C VAL A 148 -3.29 8.44 -7.50
N PHE A 149 -2.47 9.31 -8.05
CA PHE A 149 -1.89 10.44 -7.33
C PHE A 149 -2.88 11.61 -7.22
N THR A 150 -3.43 11.82 -6.02
CA THR A 150 -4.22 12.99 -5.66
C THR A 150 -3.65 13.61 -4.38
N ARG A 151 -3.65 14.93 -4.25
CA ARG A 151 -3.11 15.61 -3.05
C ARG A 151 -1.75 15.06 -2.58
N HIS A 152 -0.88 14.74 -3.49
CA HIS A 152 0.49 14.37 -3.18
C HIS A 152 1.34 15.65 -3.19
N ASP A 153 1.58 16.23 -2.00
CA ASP A 153 2.22 17.55 -1.85
C ASP A 153 3.58 17.67 -2.56
N ASP A 154 4.35 16.58 -2.61
CA ASP A 154 5.69 16.57 -3.20
C ASP A 154 5.67 16.44 -4.72
N ILE A 155 4.65 15.81 -5.27
CA ILE A 155 4.64 15.37 -6.67
C ILE A 155 3.58 16.08 -7.46
N THR A 156 2.33 16.09 -7.00
CA THR A 156 1.24 16.73 -7.74
C THR A 156 1.38 18.26 -7.77
N ALA A 157 2.08 18.84 -6.80
CA ALA A 157 2.44 20.27 -6.83
C ALA A 157 3.51 20.63 -7.87
N LEU A 158 4.24 19.63 -8.39
CA LEU A 158 5.30 19.80 -9.39
C LEU A 158 4.83 19.46 -10.81
N THR A 159 3.58 19.01 -10.98
CA THR A 159 2.95 18.82 -12.29
C THR A 159 2.37 20.12 -12.83
N GLU A 160 2.21 20.22 -14.15
CA GLU A 160 1.46 21.31 -14.77
C GLU A 160 -0.05 21.11 -14.58
N GLY A 161 -0.77 22.21 -14.35
CA GLY A 161 -2.22 22.22 -14.15
C GLY A 161 -2.62 22.19 -12.67
N ASP A 162 -3.91 21.93 -12.44
CA ASP A 162 -4.46 21.88 -11.08
C ASP A 162 -4.01 20.61 -10.35
N THR A 163 -3.79 20.73 -9.05
CA THR A 163 -3.57 19.57 -8.18
C THR A 163 -4.76 18.64 -8.23
N PRO A 164 -4.60 17.37 -8.60
CA PRO A 164 -5.70 16.40 -8.62
C PRO A 164 -6.31 16.22 -7.23
N ARG A 165 -7.64 16.10 -7.19
CA ARG A 165 -8.42 15.83 -5.98
C ARG A 165 -9.18 14.53 -6.15
N ALA A 166 -9.31 13.76 -5.08
CA ALA A 166 -10.00 12.48 -5.13
C ALA A 166 -11.48 12.60 -5.57
N ASN A 167 -12.12 13.74 -5.35
CA ASN A 167 -13.52 14.02 -5.71
C ASN A 167 -13.69 14.78 -7.05
N ASN A 168 -12.67 14.83 -7.91
CA ASN A 168 -12.85 15.53 -9.19
C ASN A 168 -13.72 14.72 -10.17
N GLU A 169 -14.28 15.43 -11.18
CA GLU A 169 -15.20 14.84 -12.18
C GLU A 169 -14.54 13.74 -13.01
N ALA A 170 -13.27 13.85 -13.34
CA ALA A 170 -12.55 12.85 -14.11
C ALA A 170 -12.46 11.53 -13.35
N LEU A 171 -12.08 11.59 -12.07
CA LEU A 171 -11.98 10.41 -11.22
C LEU A 171 -13.34 9.79 -10.89
N ALA A 172 -14.42 10.58 -10.82
CA ALA A 172 -15.76 10.00 -10.65
C ALA A 172 -16.10 9.02 -11.78
N ARG A 173 -15.67 9.29 -13.02
CA ARG A 173 -15.84 8.37 -14.16
C ARG A 173 -14.95 7.12 -14.02
N VAL A 174 -13.70 7.30 -13.54
CA VAL A 174 -12.78 6.18 -13.26
C VAL A 174 -13.36 5.27 -12.17
N TYR A 175 -13.93 5.83 -11.10
CA TYR A 175 -14.56 5.04 -10.03
C TYR A 175 -15.79 4.26 -10.51
N HIS A 176 -16.60 4.87 -11.37
CA HIS A 176 -17.70 4.17 -11.99
C HIS A 176 -17.22 2.99 -12.86
N LEU A 177 -16.22 3.23 -13.72
CA LEU A 177 -15.61 2.18 -14.51
C LEU A 177 -15.00 1.07 -13.64
N ALA A 178 -14.32 1.43 -12.56
CA ALA A 178 -13.75 0.46 -11.61
C ALA A 178 -14.84 -0.47 -11.03
N SER A 179 -15.99 0.08 -10.67
CA SER A 179 -17.16 -0.71 -10.23
C SER A 179 -17.73 -1.59 -11.35
N GLU A 180 -17.80 -1.09 -12.59
CA GLU A 180 -18.26 -1.87 -13.76
C GLU A 180 -17.38 -3.10 -14.01
N PHE A 181 -16.07 -2.95 -13.84
CA PHE A 181 -15.08 -4.00 -14.04
C PHE A 181 -14.67 -4.71 -12.73
N ASP A 182 -15.37 -4.48 -11.62
CA ASP A 182 -15.03 -5.06 -10.31
C ASP A 182 -13.53 -4.92 -9.95
N LEU A 183 -12.97 -3.72 -10.17
CA LEU A 183 -11.58 -3.40 -9.87
C LEU A 183 -11.49 -2.56 -8.59
N PRO A 184 -10.58 -2.89 -7.65
CA PRO A 184 -10.24 -1.97 -6.56
C PRO A 184 -9.50 -0.74 -7.11
N VAL A 185 -9.62 0.38 -6.39
CA VAL A 185 -8.91 1.63 -6.70
C VAL A 185 -8.02 2.02 -5.54
N MET A 186 -6.71 2.09 -5.75
CA MET A 186 -5.77 2.62 -4.77
C MET A 186 -5.60 4.12 -4.98
N LEU A 187 -5.81 4.89 -3.93
CA LEU A 187 -5.69 6.36 -3.92
C LEU A 187 -4.57 6.81 -2.99
N HIS A 188 -3.61 7.53 -3.53
CA HIS A 188 -2.80 8.46 -2.75
C HIS A 188 -3.60 9.75 -2.58
N SER A 189 -4.01 10.05 -1.37
CA SER A 189 -4.71 11.29 -1.07
C SER A 189 -4.34 11.74 0.35
N ASN A 190 -3.41 12.69 0.44
CA ASN A 190 -3.02 13.25 1.72
C ASN A 190 -4.24 13.78 2.47
N ILE A 191 -4.35 13.43 3.76
CA ILE A 191 -5.45 13.87 4.61
C ILE A 191 -5.39 15.36 4.95
N THR A 192 -4.19 15.94 4.89
CA THR A 192 -3.94 17.35 5.19
C THR A 192 -2.70 17.86 4.46
N SER A 193 -2.41 19.15 4.56
CA SER A 193 -1.18 19.77 4.08
C SER A 193 -0.09 19.74 5.17
N LYS A 194 1.17 19.96 4.77
CA LYS A 194 2.31 20.02 5.68
C LYS A 194 2.24 21.14 6.75
N ARG A 195 1.28 22.04 6.66
CA ARG A 195 1.14 23.19 7.57
C ARG A 195 -0.09 23.10 8.48
N GLU A 196 -1.11 22.35 8.07
CA GLU A 196 -2.39 22.30 8.76
C GLU A 196 -2.47 21.07 9.70
N ARG A 197 -2.90 21.33 10.94
CA ARG A 197 -3.03 20.32 11.99
C ARG A 197 -4.47 19.81 12.15
N ASN A 198 -5.23 19.82 11.06
CA ASN A 198 -6.58 19.28 10.96
C ASN A 198 -6.73 18.51 9.65
N PRO A 199 -7.74 17.66 9.49
CA PRO A 199 -7.93 16.87 8.27
C PRO A 199 -8.49 17.72 7.12
N LEU A 200 -7.71 18.66 6.60
CA LEU A 200 -8.08 19.70 5.62
C LEU A 200 -8.70 19.10 4.35
N TYR A 201 -8.19 17.97 3.85
CA TYR A 201 -8.62 17.38 2.58
C TYR A 201 -9.60 16.21 2.75
N LEU A 202 -10.05 15.96 3.97
CA LEU A 202 -10.87 14.79 4.30
C LEU A 202 -12.16 14.71 3.46
N ALA A 203 -12.83 15.85 3.24
CA ALA A 203 -14.06 15.87 2.45
C ALA A 203 -13.86 15.42 0.99
N GLU A 204 -12.64 15.62 0.43
CA GLU A 204 -12.31 15.18 -0.92
C GLU A 204 -12.22 13.66 -1.02
N LEU A 205 -11.84 12.97 0.07
CA LEU A 205 -11.84 11.51 0.16
C LEU A 205 -13.25 10.95 0.48
N GLU A 206 -13.99 11.58 1.40
CA GLU A 206 -15.30 11.08 1.83
C GLU A 206 -16.35 11.15 0.71
N GLU A 207 -16.26 12.13 -0.16
CA GLU A 207 -17.22 12.30 -1.26
C GLU A 207 -17.23 11.09 -2.22
N PRO A 208 -16.09 10.61 -2.79
CA PRO A 208 -16.08 9.41 -3.61
C PRO A 208 -16.47 8.14 -2.84
N LEU A 209 -16.06 7.98 -1.58
CA LEU A 209 -16.48 6.82 -0.77
C LEU A 209 -18.01 6.71 -0.67
N ARG A 210 -18.66 7.83 -0.44
CA ARG A 210 -20.12 7.92 -0.34
C ARG A 210 -20.83 7.75 -1.68
N ASN A 211 -20.29 8.39 -2.74
CA ASN A 211 -20.94 8.45 -4.06
C ASN A 211 -20.72 7.19 -4.90
N HIS A 212 -19.69 6.39 -4.57
CA HIS A 212 -19.31 5.15 -5.27
C HIS A 212 -19.25 3.95 -4.31
N PRO A 213 -20.38 3.58 -3.67
CA PRO A 213 -20.41 2.54 -2.62
C PRO A 213 -20.06 1.13 -3.13
N HIS A 214 -20.09 0.91 -4.45
CA HIS A 214 -19.74 -0.37 -5.08
C HIS A 214 -18.26 -0.43 -5.53
N THR A 215 -17.52 0.67 -5.44
CA THR A 215 -16.08 0.71 -5.73
C THR A 215 -15.32 0.46 -4.43
N ARG A 216 -14.38 -0.51 -4.44
CA ARG A 216 -13.47 -0.76 -3.33
C ARG A 216 -12.31 0.22 -3.41
N PHE A 217 -12.12 1.03 -2.37
CA PHE A 217 -11.04 2.01 -2.28
C PHE A 217 -9.96 1.53 -1.30
N ILE A 218 -8.72 1.53 -1.75
CA ILE A 218 -7.54 1.33 -0.91
C ILE A 218 -6.93 2.71 -0.69
N TRP A 219 -6.93 3.19 0.53
CA TRP A 219 -6.31 4.47 0.86
C TRP A 219 -4.84 4.25 1.22
N ALA A 220 -3.96 4.67 0.32
CA ALA A 220 -2.53 4.50 0.45
C ALA A 220 -2.02 5.18 1.73
N HIS A 221 -1.27 4.43 2.54
CA HIS A 221 -0.67 4.82 3.83
C HIS A 221 -1.56 5.76 4.68
N ALA A 222 -2.89 5.50 4.69
CA ALA A 222 -3.90 6.26 5.43
C ALA A 222 -3.82 7.79 5.20
N GLY A 223 -3.42 8.23 4.01
CA GLY A 223 -3.30 9.65 3.65
C GLY A 223 -2.16 10.38 4.35
N THR A 224 -1.14 9.67 4.80
CA THR A 224 0.11 10.26 5.30
C THR A 224 1.12 10.40 4.15
N SER A 225 2.22 11.09 4.37
CA SER A 225 3.33 11.20 3.42
C SER A 225 4.63 11.58 4.13
N MET A 226 5.76 11.43 3.44
CA MET A 226 7.06 11.83 3.99
C MET A 226 7.11 13.34 4.28
N GLU A 227 6.46 14.18 3.46
CA GLU A 227 6.40 15.63 3.70
C GLU A 227 5.57 15.95 4.95
N LEU A 228 4.44 15.28 5.15
CA LEU A 228 3.66 15.42 6.39
C LEU A 228 4.50 14.97 7.60
N HIS A 229 5.19 13.84 7.49
CA HIS A 229 6.05 13.32 8.55
C HIS A 229 7.20 14.29 8.89
N ARG A 230 7.89 14.84 7.89
CA ARG A 230 8.98 15.80 8.11
C ARG A 230 8.56 17.09 8.80
N HIS A 231 7.33 17.57 8.54
CA HIS A 231 6.84 18.86 9.04
C HIS A 231 5.99 18.76 10.29
N GLN A 232 5.32 17.62 10.50
CA GLN A 232 4.35 17.44 11.58
C GLN A 232 4.66 16.23 12.48
N GLU A 233 5.66 15.43 12.12
CA GLU A 233 6.05 14.18 12.80
C GLU A 233 4.91 13.17 12.83
N LYS A 234 3.85 13.44 13.58
CA LYS A 234 2.68 12.60 13.75
C LYS A 234 1.40 13.42 13.74
N LEU A 235 0.38 12.93 13.05
CA LEU A 235 -0.96 13.53 13.00
C LEU A 235 -1.83 12.93 14.10
N ASP A 236 -2.09 13.67 15.19
CA ASP A 236 -2.87 13.15 16.32
C ASP A 236 -4.33 12.86 15.98
N PHE A 237 -4.88 13.52 14.96
CA PHE A 237 -6.23 13.29 14.48
C PHE A 237 -6.34 12.06 13.55
N LEU A 238 -5.24 11.43 13.12
CA LEU A 238 -5.28 10.36 12.13
C LEU A 238 -6.06 9.14 12.62
N LEU A 239 -5.69 8.60 13.78
CA LEU A 239 -6.34 7.41 14.33
C LEU A 239 -7.86 7.57 14.51
N PRO A 240 -8.37 8.63 15.19
CA PRO A 240 -9.81 8.82 15.30
C PRO A 240 -10.50 9.04 13.96
N THR A 241 -9.83 9.67 12.99
CA THR A 241 -10.39 9.86 11.65
C THR A 241 -10.48 8.54 10.90
N VAL A 242 -9.41 7.73 10.86
CA VAL A 242 -9.43 6.40 10.21
C VAL A 242 -10.48 5.50 10.85
N SER A 243 -10.58 5.51 12.20
CA SER A 243 -11.61 4.75 12.92
C SER A 243 -13.03 5.10 12.44
N ARG A 244 -13.36 6.38 12.41
CA ARG A 244 -14.68 6.85 11.94
C ARG A 244 -14.92 6.49 10.48
N LEU A 245 -13.93 6.70 9.61
CA LEU A 245 -14.07 6.38 8.18
C LEU A 245 -14.36 4.89 7.95
N LEU A 246 -13.72 3.99 8.69
CA LEU A 246 -13.96 2.56 8.60
C LEU A 246 -15.34 2.15 9.12
N ASP A 247 -15.85 2.85 10.15
CA ASP A 247 -17.21 2.67 10.66
C ASP A 247 -18.26 3.15 9.64
N ASP A 248 -18.02 4.29 8.96
CA ASP A 248 -18.96 4.95 8.06
C ASP A 248 -18.97 4.36 6.64
N TYR A 249 -17.80 3.88 6.14
CA TYR A 249 -17.61 3.49 4.73
C TYR A 249 -17.17 2.03 4.59
N PRO A 250 -18.10 1.10 4.30
CA PRO A 250 -17.78 -0.33 4.14
C PRO A 250 -16.89 -0.64 2.93
N ASN A 251 -16.74 0.27 2.00
CA ASN A 251 -15.93 0.15 0.78
C ASN A 251 -14.51 0.74 0.91
N LEU A 252 -14.11 1.21 2.11
CA LEU A 252 -12.78 1.73 2.38
C LEU A 252 -11.87 0.63 2.95
N TYR A 253 -10.66 0.51 2.44
CA TYR A 253 -9.54 -0.31 2.92
C TYR A 253 -8.33 0.57 3.16
N ILE A 254 -7.45 0.17 4.08
CA ILE A 254 -6.27 0.95 4.46
C ILE A 254 -5.01 0.16 4.13
N ASP A 255 -4.16 0.71 3.31
CA ASP A 255 -2.79 0.28 3.14
C ASP A 255 -1.92 0.86 4.27
N LEU A 256 -1.13 0.02 4.91
CA LEU A 256 -0.27 0.35 6.05
C LEU A 256 1.19 0.59 5.65
N SER A 257 1.44 0.85 4.37
CA SER A 257 2.79 1.02 3.84
C SER A 257 3.53 2.26 4.38
N TRP A 258 4.82 2.29 4.09
CA TRP A 258 5.69 3.45 4.19
C TRP A 258 5.65 4.16 5.55
N THR A 259 5.16 5.41 5.60
CA THR A 259 5.14 6.26 6.80
C THR A 259 4.18 5.78 7.89
N MET A 260 3.34 4.77 7.63
CA MET A 260 2.46 4.19 8.63
C MET A 260 3.21 3.34 9.67
N LEU A 261 4.24 2.60 9.26
CA LEU A 261 4.98 1.75 10.20
C LEU A 261 5.51 2.56 11.40
N ARG A 262 6.12 3.71 11.12
CA ARG A 262 6.57 4.66 12.14
C ARG A 262 6.18 6.09 11.73
N PRO A 263 5.53 6.85 12.61
CA PRO A 263 5.36 6.66 14.06
C PRO A 263 3.99 6.08 14.48
N TYR A 264 3.18 5.53 13.54
CA TYR A 264 1.78 5.20 13.84
C TYR A 264 1.60 3.78 14.38
N LEU A 265 2.09 2.76 13.70
CA LEU A 265 1.95 1.36 14.15
C LEU A 265 2.94 1.03 15.27
N LEU A 266 4.19 1.47 15.13
CA LEU A 266 5.25 1.32 16.12
C LEU A 266 5.64 2.69 16.67
N ASP A 267 6.02 2.74 17.96
CA ASP A 267 6.65 3.91 18.56
C ASP A 267 8.16 3.97 18.21
N ALA A 268 8.85 5.00 18.70
CA ALA A 268 10.28 5.20 18.47
C ALA A 268 11.14 4.05 19.02
N SER A 269 10.67 3.30 20.02
CA SER A 269 11.35 2.12 20.57
C SER A 269 11.06 0.83 19.81
N GLY A 270 10.18 0.86 18.79
CA GLY A 270 9.72 -0.30 18.06
C GLY A 270 8.58 -1.07 18.71
N LYS A 271 7.99 -0.51 19.77
CA LYS A 271 6.86 -1.14 20.46
C LYS A 271 5.54 -0.84 19.74
N PRO A 272 4.68 -1.87 19.52
CA PRO A 272 3.37 -1.68 18.92
C PRO A 272 2.48 -0.72 19.72
N ARG A 273 1.79 0.16 19.03
CA ARG A 273 0.85 1.11 19.61
C ARG A 273 -0.51 0.47 19.82
N LYS A 274 -0.90 0.29 21.08
CA LYS A 274 -2.13 -0.38 21.48
C LYS A 274 -3.39 0.13 20.76
N ALA A 275 -3.52 1.44 20.58
CA ALA A 275 -4.71 2.01 19.95
C ALA A 275 -4.84 1.63 18.47
N TRP A 276 -3.73 1.41 17.74
CA TRP A 276 -3.75 0.89 16.38
C TRP A 276 -4.03 -0.61 16.35
N LEU A 277 -3.51 -1.39 17.31
CA LEU A 277 -3.87 -2.81 17.44
C LEU A 277 -5.38 -2.97 17.64
N GLU A 278 -5.96 -2.24 18.58
CA GLU A 278 -7.42 -2.25 18.86
C GLU A 278 -8.26 -1.84 17.67
N LEU A 279 -7.78 -0.90 16.85
CA LEU A 279 -8.46 -0.50 15.62
C LEU A 279 -8.42 -1.62 14.56
N VAL A 280 -7.26 -2.26 14.36
CA VAL A 280 -7.11 -3.37 13.42
C VAL A 280 -7.94 -4.58 13.87
N GLU A 281 -7.94 -4.92 15.16
CA GLU A 281 -8.77 -6.01 15.71
C GLU A 281 -10.29 -5.76 15.52
N ARG A 282 -10.72 -4.51 15.57
CA ARG A 282 -12.13 -4.14 15.31
C ARG A 282 -12.52 -4.24 13.85
N HIS A 283 -11.58 -4.01 12.93
CA HIS A 283 -11.78 -4.05 11.48
C HIS A 283 -10.78 -4.99 10.79
N PRO A 284 -10.73 -6.30 11.15
CA PRO A 284 -9.63 -7.19 10.80
C PRO A 284 -9.46 -7.43 9.29
N THR A 285 -10.52 -7.24 8.51
CA THR A 285 -10.51 -7.45 7.05
C THR A 285 -10.26 -6.17 6.22
N ARG A 286 -9.91 -5.06 6.89
CA ARG A 286 -9.88 -3.74 6.23
C ARG A 286 -8.47 -3.14 6.13
N PHE A 287 -7.45 -3.81 6.65
CA PHE A 287 -6.07 -3.39 6.62
C PHE A 287 -5.21 -4.36 5.83
N MET A 288 -4.25 -3.86 5.11
CA MET A 288 -3.26 -4.63 4.37
C MET A 288 -1.88 -4.01 4.49
N LEU A 289 -0.84 -4.82 4.37
CA LEU A 289 0.54 -4.35 4.35
C LEU A 289 0.95 -3.96 2.94
N GLY A 290 1.87 -3.00 2.84
CA GLY A 290 2.53 -2.63 1.61
C GLY A 290 3.93 -2.12 1.90
N SER A 291 4.81 -2.20 0.93
CA SER A 291 6.18 -1.68 1.04
C SER A 291 6.29 -0.23 0.60
N ASP A 292 5.55 0.15 -0.42
CA ASP A 292 5.69 1.40 -1.19
C ASP A 292 7.12 1.58 -1.75
N VAL A 293 7.74 0.45 -2.11
CA VAL A 293 9.06 0.42 -2.77
C VAL A 293 8.93 0.88 -4.22
N VAL A 294 9.91 1.66 -4.67
CA VAL A 294 9.88 2.36 -5.97
C VAL A 294 11.05 1.93 -6.85
N GLY A 295 10.84 0.93 -7.71
CA GLY A 295 11.76 0.49 -8.74
C GLY A 295 13.10 -0.12 -8.29
N ARG A 296 13.41 -0.10 -6.99
CA ARG A 296 14.64 -0.61 -6.38
C ARG A 296 14.30 -1.55 -5.24
N PHE A 297 14.65 -2.84 -5.36
CA PHE A 297 14.08 -3.90 -4.53
C PHE A 297 15.00 -4.43 -3.43
N ASP A 298 16.20 -3.85 -3.25
CA ASP A 298 17.19 -4.33 -2.29
C ASP A 298 16.67 -4.39 -0.83
N ASN A 299 15.79 -3.48 -0.45
CA ASN A 299 15.26 -3.38 0.92
C ASN A 299 13.82 -3.93 1.05
N LEU A 300 13.28 -4.57 0.02
CA LEU A 300 11.88 -5.04 0.02
C LEU A 300 11.62 -6.05 1.13
N ALA A 301 12.47 -7.07 1.26
CA ALA A 301 12.35 -8.11 2.27
C ALA A 301 12.39 -7.53 3.69
N GLU A 302 13.39 -6.68 4.00
CA GLU A 302 13.52 -6.02 5.29
C GLU A 302 12.34 -5.11 5.59
N GLY A 303 11.86 -4.36 4.58
CA GLY A 303 10.72 -3.45 4.69
C GLY A 303 9.43 -4.18 5.09
N MET A 304 9.15 -5.33 4.51
CA MET A 304 7.97 -6.15 4.85
C MET A 304 8.13 -6.84 6.23
N GLN A 305 9.30 -7.38 6.54
CA GLN A 305 9.57 -8.01 7.83
C GLN A 305 9.55 -7.00 9.00
N ALA A 306 9.80 -5.72 8.74
CA ALA A 306 9.73 -4.66 9.76
C ALA A 306 8.34 -4.51 10.40
N PHE A 307 7.27 -5.07 9.81
CA PHE A 307 5.93 -5.12 10.39
C PHE A 307 5.74 -6.24 11.43
N GLU A 308 6.65 -7.23 11.54
CA GLU A 308 6.51 -8.37 12.45
C GLU A 308 6.20 -7.99 13.90
N PRO A 309 6.87 -6.98 14.52
CA PRO A 309 6.54 -6.60 15.88
C PRO A 309 5.07 -6.14 16.06
N PHE A 310 4.47 -5.54 15.04
CA PHE A 310 3.06 -5.16 15.05
C PHE A 310 2.15 -6.38 14.85
N LEU A 311 2.47 -7.25 13.89
CA LEU A 311 1.73 -8.47 13.61
C LEU A 311 1.74 -9.44 14.80
N ASP A 312 2.89 -9.62 15.46
CA ASP A 312 3.03 -10.48 16.65
C ASP A 312 2.16 -10.05 17.83
N ALA A 313 1.83 -8.75 17.88
CA ALA A 313 0.96 -8.20 18.93
C ALA A 313 -0.53 -8.35 18.63
N LEU A 314 -0.92 -8.75 17.41
CA LEU A 314 -2.30 -9.05 17.00
C LEU A 314 -2.67 -10.52 17.31
N PRO A 315 -3.98 -10.85 17.44
CA PRO A 315 -4.43 -12.22 17.36
C PRO A 315 -3.93 -12.90 16.08
N GLU A 316 -3.54 -14.17 16.15
CA GLU A 316 -2.87 -14.87 15.05
C GLU A 316 -3.66 -14.83 13.74
N GLU A 317 -4.96 -15.09 13.77
CA GLU A 317 -5.84 -15.02 12.59
C GLU A 317 -5.84 -13.62 11.98
N VAL A 318 -5.95 -12.57 12.81
CA VAL A 318 -5.94 -11.17 12.33
C VAL A 318 -4.57 -10.81 11.74
N ALA A 319 -3.48 -11.26 12.36
CA ALA A 319 -2.14 -11.03 11.84
C ALA A 319 -1.95 -11.62 10.43
N HIS A 320 -2.40 -12.86 10.18
CA HIS A 320 -2.34 -13.49 8.87
C HIS A 320 -3.25 -12.80 7.84
N GLN A 321 -4.46 -12.38 8.25
CA GLN A 321 -5.34 -11.61 7.38
C GLN A 321 -4.68 -10.31 6.93
N VAL A 322 -4.11 -9.53 7.85
CA VAL A 322 -3.43 -8.27 7.55
C VAL A 322 -2.16 -8.48 6.74
N ALA A 323 -1.37 -9.51 7.08
CA ALA A 323 -0.12 -9.80 6.40
C ALA A 323 -0.32 -10.22 4.93
N ARG A 324 -1.42 -10.92 4.62
CA ARG A 324 -1.57 -11.56 3.31
C ARG A 324 -2.99 -11.55 2.75
N ASP A 325 -3.96 -12.05 3.49
CA ASP A 325 -5.23 -12.52 2.91
C ASP A 325 -6.16 -11.37 2.53
N ASN A 326 -6.12 -10.25 3.26
CA ASN A 326 -6.98 -9.10 3.01
C ASN A 326 -6.74 -8.47 1.62
N PHE A 327 -5.48 -8.39 1.19
CA PHE A 327 -5.18 -7.90 -0.16
C PHE A 327 -5.77 -8.83 -1.22
N LEU A 328 -5.60 -10.14 -1.07
CA LEU A 328 -6.12 -11.10 -2.03
C LEU A 328 -7.65 -11.10 -2.09
N ALA A 329 -8.31 -10.87 -0.96
CA ALA A 329 -9.76 -10.86 -0.86
C ALA A 329 -10.43 -9.70 -1.60
N ILE A 330 -9.71 -8.60 -1.85
CA ILE A 330 -10.26 -7.44 -2.58
C ILE A 330 -9.97 -7.46 -4.08
N LEU A 331 -9.18 -8.41 -4.57
CA LEU A 331 -8.89 -8.55 -5.99
C LEU A 331 -10.10 -9.15 -6.74
N PRO A 332 -10.25 -8.88 -8.04
CA PRO A 332 -11.26 -9.53 -8.87
C PRO A 332 -11.04 -11.04 -8.91
N SER A 333 -12.11 -11.82 -8.97
CA SER A 333 -11.98 -13.27 -9.08
C SER A 333 -11.35 -13.69 -10.41
N GLN A 334 -10.63 -14.82 -10.41
CA GLN A 334 -10.03 -15.35 -11.65
C GLN A 334 -11.07 -15.60 -12.75
N HIS A 335 -12.28 -15.98 -12.38
CA HIS A 335 -13.40 -16.16 -13.34
C HIS A 335 -13.79 -14.83 -14.00
N GLN A 336 -13.83 -13.74 -13.24
CA GLN A 336 -14.14 -12.41 -13.76
C GLN A 336 -13.05 -11.90 -14.70
N LEU A 337 -11.77 -12.19 -14.43
CA LEU A 337 -10.66 -11.81 -15.30
C LEU A 337 -10.65 -12.54 -16.65
N GLN A 338 -11.14 -13.79 -16.71
CA GLN A 338 -11.19 -14.59 -17.94
C GLN A 338 -12.40 -14.30 -18.83
N THR A 339 -13.44 -13.66 -18.29
CA THR A 339 -14.69 -13.35 -19.01
C THR A 339 -14.76 -11.92 -19.53
N ARG A 340 -13.72 -11.17 -19.36
CA ARG A 340 -13.51 -9.79 -19.88
C ARG A 340 -12.69 -9.75 -21.18
#